data_85f8db130265bfb92ad833ec15efd95a
#
_entry.id   85f8db130265bfb92ad833ec15efd95a
#
_cell.length_a   1.000
_cell.length_b   1.000
_cell.length_c   1.000
_cell.angle_alpha   90.00
_cell.angle_beta   90.00
_cell.angle_gamma   90.00
#
_symmetry.space_group_name_H-M   'P 1'
#
loop_
_entity.id
_entity.type
_entity.pdbx_description
1 polymer ?
#
loop_
_entity_poly.entity_id
_entity_poly.type
_entity_poly.pdbx_seq_one_letter_code
_entity_poly.pdbx_strand_id
1 'polypeptide(L)'
;DNDKQGDHGSHVTGIAAGNRYIEQADGSFAPALDTALTQGVAPDAQVYTMKVFGKGGGAYDSDYMAAIEDAMILGCDSANLSLGSGNPGYSRQSDAKYQAILEAVVNSGMVVAMSAGNSGHWFENTPYAYPYAESVSWASNGSPGSYTNSLGIASVDNVGSTGNYIEFAGTKMFYNDTSEAPIQPMTALAGEQRFVYVDAVGNPEDFAAAGDELKGAIAMCNRGSINFTAKGNNAVAAGAIGTIVVNNAAGTINMSTDGYTGTAPYVSLTLADGQIIKANAEKKEANGVTYYVGKLTVGAKPGVNVQTADYYTMSDFSSWGIPGSLELKPEITAPGGNIYSLQNGGGYQNMSGTS
;
A
#
# COMPACT_ATOMS: atom_id res chain seq x y z
N ASP A 1 -16.66 8.99 15.35
CA ASP A 1 -16.14 7.66 15.68
C ASP A 1 -14.62 7.74 15.78
N ASN A 2 -14.07 7.44 16.98
CA ASN A 2 -12.63 7.53 17.24
C ASN A 2 -11.90 6.21 16.96
N ASP A 3 -12.51 5.32 16.20
CA ASP A 3 -11.99 4.01 15.89
C ASP A 3 -11.01 4.10 14.70
N LYS A 4 -9.76 4.33 15.00
CA LYS A 4 -8.69 4.39 14.02
C LYS A 4 -8.29 2.98 13.62
N GLN A 5 -8.63 2.58 12.39
CA GLN A 5 -8.30 1.26 11.83
C GLN A 5 -7.35 1.34 10.63
N GLY A 6 -6.59 2.42 10.52
CA GLY A 6 -5.64 2.64 9.43
C GLY A 6 -6.24 3.39 8.24
N ASP A 7 -5.51 3.44 7.15
CA ASP A 7 -5.73 4.36 6.02
C ASP A 7 -6.50 3.76 4.85
N HIS A 8 -6.75 2.46 4.87
CA HIS A 8 -7.25 1.72 3.72
C HIS A 8 -8.56 2.29 3.14
N GLY A 9 -9.56 2.55 4.00
CA GLY A 9 -10.84 3.13 3.56
C GLY A 9 -10.68 4.53 2.95
N SER A 10 -9.84 5.37 3.55
CA SER A 10 -9.55 6.72 3.02
C SER A 10 -8.84 6.65 1.66
N HIS A 11 -7.88 5.74 1.53
CA HIS A 11 -7.15 5.53 0.29
C HIS A 11 -8.06 5.09 -0.86
N VAL A 12 -8.89 4.07 -0.63
CA VAL A 12 -9.85 3.54 -1.61
C VAL A 12 -10.89 4.60 -2.00
N THR A 13 -11.43 5.34 -1.00
CA THR A 13 -12.38 6.43 -1.27
C THR A 13 -11.73 7.54 -2.10
N GLY A 14 -10.46 7.85 -1.84
CA GLY A 14 -9.69 8.80 -2.62
C GLY A 14 -9.54 8.41 -4.09
N ILE A 15 -9.31 7.11 -4.37
CA ILE A 15 -9.26 6.58 -5.74
C ILE A 15 -10.63 6.71 -6.43
N ALA A 16 -11.70 6.38 -5.72
CA ALA A 16 -13.04 6.39 -6.29
C ALA A 16 -13.54 7.83 -6.53
N ALA A 17 -13.47 8.70 -5.52
CA ALA A 17 -14.17 9.98 -5.50
C ALA A 17 -13.39 11.13 -4.84
N GLY A 18 -12.06 11.06 -4.79
CA GLY A 18 -11.23 12.16 -4.27
C GLY A 18 -11.53 13.47 -5.00
N ASN A 19 -11.61 14.56 -4.25
CA ASN A 19 -12.05 15.87 -4.73
C ASN A 19 -11.21 16.36 -5.92
N ARG A 20 -11.88 17.04 -6.86
CA ARG A 20 -11.26 17.71 -8.01
C ARG A 20 -10.42 18.92 -7.61
N TYR A 21 -10.82 19.59 -6.53
CA TYR A 21 -10.18 20.79 -6.02
C TYR A 21 -9.83 20.64 -4.56
N ILE A 22 -8.71 21.22 -4.17
CA ILE A 22 -8.21 21.21 -2.80
C ILE A 22 -8.19 22.65 -2.30
N GLU A 23 -8.81 22.89 -1.14
CA GLU A 23 -8.75 24.17 -0.44
C GLU A 23 -7.31 24.41 0.06
N GLN A 24 -6.81 25.60 -0.23
CA GLN A 24 -5.48 26.04 0.18
C GLN A 24 -5.56 26.77 1.53
N ALA A 25 -4.42 26.98 2.18
CA ALA A 25 -4.35 27.65 3.48
C ALA A 25 -4.89 29.11 3.47
N ASP A 26 -4.96 29.74 2.31
CA ASP A 26 -5.51 31.08 2.12
C ASP A 26 -7.02 31.09 1.77
N GLY A 27 -7.66 29.93 1.77
CA GLY A 27 -9.06 29.73 1.41
C GLY A 27 -9.34 29.69 -0.10
N SER A 28 -8.32 29.78 -0.94
CA SER A 28 -8.48 29.55 -2.39
C SER A 28 -8.57 28.06 -2.71
N PHE A 29 -9.01 27.74 -3.93
CA PHE A 29 -9.09 26.37 -4.42
C PHE A 29 -8.12 26.17 -5.57
N ALA A 30 -7.36 25.08 -5.53
CA ALA A 30 -6.45 24.67 -6.60
C ALA A 30 -6.82 23.27 -7.13
N PRO A 31 -6.57 22.98 -8.42
CA PRO A 31 -6.81 21.65 -8.95
C PRO A 31 -6.01 20.57 -8.20
N ALA A 32 -6.65 19.47 -7.85
CA ALA A 32 -6.03 18.38 -7.10
C ALA A 32 -4.89 17.73 -7.89
N LEU A 33 -5.03 17.61 -9.21
CA LEU A 33 -3.96 17.05 -10.07
C LEU A 33 -2.71 17.94 -10.10
N ASP A 34 -2.83 19.25 -9.92
CA ASP A 34 -1.69 20.18 -9.92
C ASP A 34 -1.01 20.26 -8.55
N THR A 35 -1.77 20.08 -7.47
CA THR A 35 -1.29 20.27 -6.09
C THR A 35 -0.91 18.96 -5.41
N ALA A 36 -1.74 17.93 -5.55
CA ALA A 36 -1.58 16.63 -4.90
C ALA A 36 -1.23 15.50 -5.88
N LEU A 37 -1.25 15.77 -7.19
CA LEU A 37 -0.99 14.82 -8.26
C LEU A 37 -1.94 13.60 -8.26
N THR A 38 -3.08 13.72 -7.61
CA THR A 38 -4.13 12.68 -7.57
C THR A 38 -5.51 13.32 -7.43
N GLN A 39 -6.50 12.67 -8.01
CA GLN A 39 -7.93 12.93 -7.78
C GLN A 39 -8.70 11.62 -7.98
N GLY A 40 -9.95 11.56 -7.54
CA GLY A 40 -10.83 10.42 -7.77
C GLY A 40 -11.20 10.25 -9.24
N VAL A 41 -11.53 9.02 -9.63
CA VAL A 41 -12.06 8.72 -10.98
C VAL A 41 -13.40 9.41 -11.20
N ALA A 42 -14.23 9.51 -10.15
CA ALA A 42 -15.51 10.20 -10.13
C ALA A 42 -15.53 11.30 -9.04
N PRO A 43 -14.80 12.42 -9.22
CA PRO A 43 -14.58 13.40 -8.16
C PRO A 43 -15.83 14.20 -7.78
N ASP A 44 -16.88 14.14 -8.59
CA ASP A 44 -18.17 14.81 -8.34
C ASP A 44 -19.23 13.83 -7.80
N ALA A 45 -18.87 12.56 -7.52
CA ALA A 45 -19.79 11.59 -6.97
C ALA A 45 -20.13 11.88 -5.50
N GLN A 46 -21.38 11.64 -5.13
CA GLN A 46 -21.77 11.61 -3.72
C GLN A 46 -21.38 10.28 -3.10
N VAL A 47 -20.71 10.31 -1.95
CA VAL A 47 -20.18 9.14 -1.28
C VAL A 47 -20.94 8.86 0.01
N TYR A 48 -21.43 7.64 0.15
CA TYR A 48 -21.90 7.08 1.41
C TYR A 48 -20.86 6.10 1.95
N THR A 49 -20.28 6.41 3.11
CA THR A 49 -19.30 5.55 3.75
C THR A 49 -19.98 4.60 4.72
N MET A 50 -19.85 3.31 4.48
CA MET A 50 -20.41 2.25 5.32
C MET A 50 -19.27 1.51 6.04
N LYS A 51 -19.15 1.75 7.35
CA LYS A 51 -18.09 1.12 8.17
C LYS A 51 -18.54 -0.27 8.62
N VAL A 52 -17.98 -1.29 7.99
CA VAL A 52 -18.30 -2.70 8.28
C VAL A 52 -17.24 -3.41 9.15
N PHE A 53 -16.03 -2.85 9.26
CA PHE A 53 -14.98 -3.41 10.11
C PHE A 53 -15.09 -2.92 11.54
N GLY A 54 -15.07 -3.84 12.50
CA GLY A 54 -15.00 -3.55 13.91
C GLY A 54 -13.57 -3.22 14.37
N LYS A 55 -13.44 -2.81 15.65
CA LYS A 55 -12.14 -2.44 16.26
C LYS A 55 -11.07 -3.53 16.18
N GLY A 56 -11.48 -4.79 16.08
CA GLY A 56 -10.59 -5.94 15.90
C GLY A 56 -10.10 -6.16 14.47
N GLY A 57 -10.45 -5.30 13.51
CA GLY A 57 -10.02 -5.40 12.11
C GLY A 57 -10.76 -6.46 11.30
N GLY A 58 -11.84 -7.05 11.81
CA GLY A 58 -12.67 -8.04 11.13
C GLY A 58 -14.07 -7.50 10.79
N ALA A 59 -14.68 -8.07 9.76
CA ALA A 59 -16.09 -7.90 9.41
C ALA A 59 -16.74 -9.27 9.29
N TYR A 60 -18.00 -9.37 9.68
CA TYR A 60 -18.82 -10.55 9.42
C TYR A 60 -19.56 -10.41 8.08
N ASP A 61 -19.92 -11.52 7.47
CA ASP A 61 -20.74 -11.51 6.25
C ASP A 61 -22.02 -10.69 6.43
N SER A 62 -22.64 -10.75 7.61
CA SER A 62 -23.80 -9.94 7.96
C SER A 62 -23.57 -8.43 7.84
N ASP A 63 -22.37 -7.95 8.14
CA ASP A 63 -22.09 -6.52 8.20
C ASP A 63 -22.02 -5.93 6.77
N TYR A 64 -21.26 -6.57 5.87
CA TYR A 64 -21.19 -6.06 4.50
C TYR A 64 -22.44 -6.38 3.67
N MET A 65 -23.16 -7.47 3.98
CA MET A 65 -24.45 -7.76 3.34
C MET A 65 -25.53 -6.73 3.72
N ALA A 66 -25.58 -6.32 4.99
CA ALA A 66 -26.45 -5.23 5.42
C ALA A 66 -26.07 -3.91 4.75
N ALA A 67 -24.77 -3.62 4.62
CA ALA A 67 -24.29 -2.42 3.93
C ALA A 67 -24.69 -2.40 2.43
N ILE A 68 -24.66 -3.55 1.75
CA ILE A 68 -25.15 -3.66 0.36
C ILE A 68 -26.66 -3.40 0.29
N GLU A 69 -27.44 -3.96 1.21
CA GLU A 69 -28.87 -3.71 1.29
C GLU A 69 -29.18 -2.23 1.54
N ASP A 70 -28.48 -1.60 2.49
CA ASP A 70 -28.61 -0.16 2.77
C ASP A 70 -28.25 0.68 1.54
N ALA A 71 -27.21 0.31 0.79
CA ALA A 71 -26.83 1.00 -0.42
C ALA A 71 -27.94 0.97 -1.49
N MET A 72 -28.61 -0.17 -1.67
CA MET A 72 -29.76 -0.28 -2.56
C MET A 72 -30.94 0.60 -2.08
N ILE A 73 -31.22 0.59 -0.77
CA ILE A 73 -32.29 1.39 -0.17
C ILE A 73 -32.02 2.90 -0.34
N LEU A 74 -30.76 3.32 -0.20
CA LEU A 74 -30.35 4.70 -0.39
C LEU A 74 -30.32 5.12 -1.87
N GLY A 75 -30.50 4.18 -2.80
CA GLY A 75 -30.51 4.45 -4.23
C GLY A 75 -29.10 4.72 -4.79
N CYS A 76 -28.08 4.06 -4.25
CA CYS A 76 -26.74 4.14 -4.80
C CYS A 76 -26.68 3.51 -6.18
N ASP A 77 -25.98 4.15 -7.12
CA ASP A 77 -25.73 3.60 -8.47
C ASP A 77 -24.66 2.49 -8.46
N SER A 78 -23.72 2.60 -7.54
CA SER A 78 -22.64 1.62 -7.38
C SER A 78 -22.18 1.50 -5.94
N ALA A 79 -21.61 0.35 -5.60
CA ALA A 79 -20.91 0.11 -4.34
C ALA A 79 -19.54 -0.52 -4.60
N ASN A 80 -18.57 -0.18 -3.76
CA ASN A 80 -17.23 -0.78 -3.80
C ASN A 80 -16.96 -1.51 -2.49
N LEU A 81 -16.62 -2.79 -2.60
CA LEU A 81 -16.25 -3.66 -1.49
C LEU A 81 -14.77 -4.04 -1.60
N SER A 82 -13.91 -3.23 -1.01
CA SER A 82 -12.48 -3.49 -0.90
C SER A 82 -12.17 -4.36 0.32
N LEU A 83 -12.77 -5.54 0.35
CA LEU A 83 -12.68 -6.50 1.45
C LEU A 83 -12.84 -7.93 0.91
N GLY A 84 -12.46 -8.90 1.71
CA GLY A 84 -12.64 -10.30 1.38
C GLY A 84 -11.86 -11.25 2.28
N SER A 85 -12.09 -12.55 2.10
CA SER A 85 -11.30 -13.59 2.74
C SER A 85 -9.96 -13.78 2.02
N GLY A 86 -8.91 -14.07 2.79
CA GLY A 86 -7.59 -14.41 2.24
C GLY A 86 -7.45 -15.86 1.75
N ASN A 87 -8.52 -16.64 1.81
CA ASN A 87 -8.58 -18.02 1.35
C ASN A 87 -9.41 -18.11 0.08
N PRO A 88 -9.29 -19.23 -0.69
CA PRO A 88 -10.19 -19.46 -1.81
C PRO A 88 -11.64 -19.29 -1.41
N GLY A 89 -12.33 -18.46 -2.15
CA GLY A 89 -13.71 -18.14 -1.89
C GLY A 89 -14.67 -19.20 -2.45
N TYR A 90 -15.93 -18.98 -2.18
CA TYR A 90 -17.03 -19.80 -2.71
C TYR A 90 -17.71 -19.07 -3.86
N SER A 91 -18.23 -19.81 -4.83
CA SER A 91 -19.02 -19.23 -5.92
C SER A 91 -20.42 -18.78 -5.48
N ARG A 92 -20.92 -19.35 -4.38
CA ARG A 92 -22.22 -18.99 -3.80
C ARG A 92 -22.14 -18.91 -2.29
N GLN A 93 -22.79 -17.89 -1.76
CA GLN A 93 -23.08 -17.81 -0.34
C GLN A 93 -24.06 -18.92 0.05
N SER A 94 -23.78 -19.65 1.13
CA SER A 94 -24.63 -20.74 1.61
C SER A 94 -25.91 -20.29 2.34
N ASP A 95 -25.90 -19.08 2.90
CA ASP A 95 -27.04 -18.49 3.59
C ASP A 95 -28.05 -17.93 2.57
N ALA A 96 -29.29 -18.43 2.64
CA ALA A 96 -30.35 -18.03 1.71
C ALA A 96 -30.72 -16.55 1.78
N LYS A 97 -30.55 -15.89 2.93
CA LYS A 97 -30.81 -14.44 3.07
C LYS A 97 -29.78 -13.64 2.31
N TYR A 98 -28.50 -14.02 2.43
CA TYR A 98 -27.42 -13.34 1.72
C TYR A 98 -27.46 -13.60 0.22
N GLN A 99 -27.88 -14.80 -0.20
CA GLN A 99 -28.18 -15.08 -1.61
C GLN A 99 -29.26 -14.12 -2.15
N ALA A 100 -30.33 -13.92 -1.38
CA ALA A 100 -31.41 -13.03 -1.78
C ALA A 100 -30.93 -11.57 -1.94
N ILE A 101 -30.01 -11.10 -1.09
CA ILE A 101 -29.41 -9.76 -1.22
C ILE A 101 -28.58 -9.66 -2.51
N LEU A 102 -27.73 -10.65 -2.79
CA LEU A 102 -26.92 -10.68 -4.01
C LEU A 102 -27.76 -10.78 -5.29
N GLU A 103 -28.87 -11.50 -5.26
CA GLU A 103 -29.84 -11.55 -6.35
C GLU A 103 -30.58 -10.22 -6.50
N ALA A 104 -30.90 -9.52 -5.39
CA ALA A 104 -31.52 -8.21 -5.41
C ALA A 104 -30.59 -7.16 -6.05
N VAL A 105 -29.27 -7.23 -5.83
CA VAL A 105 -28.27 -6.37 -6.50
C VAL A 105 -28.41 -6.48 -8.02
N VAL A 106 -28.46 -7.69 -8.57
CA VAL A 106 -28.59 -7.91 -10.01
C VAL A 106 -29.86 -7.27 -10.56
N ASN A 107 -30.97 -7.35 -9.80
CA ASN A 107 -32.27 -6.80 -10.19
C ASN A 107 -32.38 -5.29 -9.98
N SER A 108 -31.59 -4.72 -9.06
CA SER A 108 -31.60 -3.27 -8.78
C SER A 108 -30.93 -2.43 -9.86
N GLY A 109 -30.05 -3.02 -10.63
CA GLY A 109 -29.16 -2.32 -11.57
C GLY A 109 -27.94 -1.67 -10.90
N MET A 110 -27.79 -1.77 -9.58
CA MET A 110 -26.60 -1.30 -8.87
C MET A 110 -25.39 -2.18 -9.22
N VAL A 111 -24.25 -1.56 -9.54
CA VAL A 111 -23.00 -2.27 -9.78
C VAL A 111 -22.24 -2.41 -8.46
N VAL A 112 -21.91 -3.64 -8.07
CA VAL A 112 -21.09 -3.90 -6.88
C VAL A 112 -19.74 -4.46 -7.30
N ALA A 113 -18.70 -3.61 -7.23
CA ALA A 113 -17.32 -3.99 -7.47
C ALA A 113 -16.71 -4.60 -6.20
N MET A 114 -16.12 -5.78 -6.31
CA MET A 114 -15.55 -6.51 -5.20
C MET A 114 -14.11 -6.91 -5.50
N SER A 115 -13.18 -6.65 -4.58
CA SER A 115 -11.79 -7.04 -4.75
C SER A 115 -11.64 -8.56 -4.87
N ALA A 116 -10.78 -9.01 -5.79
CA ALA A 116 -10.52 -10.45 -5.99
C ALA A 116 -9.73 -11.07 -4.84
N GLY A 117 -8.97 -10.24 -4.10
CA GLY A 117 -8.07 -10.66 -3.04
C GLY A 117 -6.60 -10.52 -3.41
N ASN A 118 -5.75 -10.56 -2.39
CA ASN A 118 -4.30 -10.34 -2.51
C ASN A 118 -3.50 -11.60 -2.15
N SER A 119 -4.02 -12.77 -2.49
CA SER A 119 -3.38 -14.05 -2.16
C SER A 119 -2.43 -14.55 -3.25
N GLY A 120 -2.39 -13.89 -4.41
CA GLY A 120 -1.51 -14.22 -5.53
C GLY A 120 -1.62 -15.71 -5.89
N HIS A 121 -0.47 -16.37 -5.95
CA HIS A 121 -0.39 -17.83 -6.03
C HIS A 121 -0.71 -18.43 -4.65
N TRP A 122 -1.83 -19.06 -4.54
CA TRP A 122 -2.28 -19.63 -3.27
C TRP A 122 -1.26 -20.57 -2.62
N PHE A 123 -0.53 -21.33 -3.43
CA PHE A 123 0.51 -22.25 -2.96
C PHE A 123 1.63 -21.53 -2.18
N GLU A 124 1.98 -20.31 -2.57
CA GLU A 124 3.08 -19.56 -1.94
C GLU A 124 2.67 -18.84 -0.66
N ASN A 125 1.38 -18.50 -0.54
CA ASN A 125 0.89 -17.60 0.49
C ASN A 125 0.00 -18.25 1.55
N THR A 126 -0.28 -19.54 1.46
CA THR A 126 -1.13 -20.22 2.44
C THR A 126 -0.51 -21.51 3.00
N PRO A 127 -0.76 -21.82 4.28
CA PRO A 127 -0.34 -23.10 4.87
C PRO A 127 -1.15 -24.29 4.36
N TYR A 128 -2.15 -24.07 3.50
CA TYR A 128 -3.08 -25.07 2.99
C TYR A 128 -2.75 -25.53 1.56
N ALA A 129 -1.52 -25.32 1.11
CA ALA A 129 -1.05 -25.81 -0.18
C ALA A 129 -1.38 -27.28 -0.38
N TYR A 130 -2.02 -27.61 -1.50
CA TYR A 130 -2.32 -29.01 -1.84
C TYR A 130 -1.02 -29.70 -2.29
N PRO A 131 -0.57 -30.76 -1.58
CA PRO A 131 0.74 -31.35 -1.82
C PRO A 131 0.86 -32.14 -3.14
N TYR A 132 -0.21 -32.22 -3.92
CA TYR A 132 -0.27 -33.06 -5.12
C TYR A 132 -0.35 -32.31 -6.44
N ALA A 133 -0.27 -30.99 -6.42
CA ALA A 133 -0.37 -30.22 -7.62
C ALA A 133 0.93 -29.47 -7.88
N GLU A 134 1.53 -29.70 -9.03
CA GLU A 134 2.76 -29.02 -9.48
C GLU A 134 2.50 -27.57 -9.89
N SER A 135 1.22 -27.21 -10.13
CA SER A 135 0.81 -25.87 -10.55
C SER A 135 -0.55 -25.58 -9.94
N VAL A 136 -0.62 -24.72 -8.95
CA VAL A 136 -1.66 -24.91 -7.93
C VAL A 136 -2.52 -23.74 -7.62
N SER A 137 -2.37 -22.69 -8.34
CA SER A 137 -3.11 -21.47 -8.07
C SER A 137 -4.39 -21.39 -8.89
N TRP A 138 -5.19 -22.46 -8.82
CA TRP A 138 -6.40 -22.56 -9.61
C TRP A 138 -7.52 -21.67 -9.11
N ALA A 139 -7.53 -21.33 -7.84
CA ALA A 139 -8.58 -20.55 -7.22
C ALA A 139 -8.06 -19.85 -5.96
N SER A 140 -7.41 -18.73 -6.12
CA SER A 140 -7.03 -17.87 -5.01
C SER A 140 -7.99 -16.68 -4.82
N ASN A 141 -9.00 -16.54 -5.69
CA ASN A 141 -10.00 -15.48 -5.60
C ASN A 141 -10.85 -15.64 -4.32
N GLY A 142 -10.88 -14.60 -3.49
CA GLY A 142 -11.54 -14.59 -2.19
C GLY A 142 -13.02 -14.20 -2.26
N SER A 143 -13.84 -14.67 -1.30
CA SER A 143 -15.21 -14.19 -1.14
C SER A 143 -15.25 -12.81 -0.48
N PRO A 144 -16.15 -11.89 -0.85
CA PRO A 144 -17.29 -12.07 -1.77
C PRO A 144 -16.97 -11.85 -3.26
N GLY A 145 -15.75 -11.47 -3.65
CA GLY A 145 -15.35 -11.27 -5.05
C GLY A 145 -15.51 -12.51 -5.92
N SER A 146 -15.48 -13.72 -5.32
CA SER A 146 -15.69 -15.00 -5.99
C SER A 146 -17.15 -15.38 -6.23
N TYR A 147 -18.14 -14.62 -5.68
CA TYR A 147 -19.54 -14.97 -5.83
C TYR A 147 -20.02 -14.76 -7.27
N THR A 148 -20.90 -15.66 -7.74
CA THR A 148 -21.49 -15.62 -9.10
C THR A 148 -22.08 -14.25 -9.46
N ASN A 149 -22.73 -13.60 -8.52
CA ASN A 149 -23.41 -12.30 -8.71
C ASN A 149 -22.55 -11.11 -8.26
N SER A 150 -21.24 -11.26 -8.19
CA SER A 150 -20.30 -10.16 -7.92
C SER A 150 -19.55 -9.76 -9.19
N LEU A 151 -19.07 -8.54 -9.26
CA LEU A 151 -18.07 -8.11 -10.22
C LEU A 151 -16.69 -8.15 -9.53
N GLY A 152 -15.96 -9.25 -9.74
CA GLY A 152 -14.62 -9.44 -9.16
C GLY A 152 -13.57 -8.64 -9.92
N ILE A 153 -12.76 -7.86 -9.19
CA ILE A 153 -11.76 -6.97 -9.76
C ILE A 153 -10.36 -7.46 -9.38
N ALA A 154 -9.56 -7.80 -10.39
CA ALA A 154 -8.14 -8.12 -10.27
C ALA A 154 -7.27 -6.87 -10.34
N SER A 155 -5.97 -7.01 -10.05
CA SER A 155 -5.00 -5.93 -10.04
C SER A 155 -3.93 -6.09 -11.10
N VAL A 156 -3.61 -4.99 -11.81
CA VAL A 156 -2.35 -4.80 -12.54
C VAL A 156 -1.51 -3.73 -11.86
N ASP A 157 -0.20 -3.80 -12.04
CA ASP A 157 0.71 -2.78 -11.56
C ASP A 157 0.59 -1.51 -12.39
N ASN A 158 0.66 -0.36 -11.73
CA ASN A 158 0.70 0.92 -12.40
C ASN A 158 2.00 1.03 -13.21
N VAL A 159 1.89 1.54 -14.43
CA VAL A 159 3.05 1.74 -15.32
C VAL A 159 3.94 2.91 -14.94
N GLY A 160 3.50 3.76 -14.01
CA GLY A 160 4.26 4.88 -13.48
C GLY A 160 4.12 4.98 -11.96
N SER A 161 4.97 5.79 -11.36
CA SER A 161 4.94 6.05 -9.91
C SER A 161 4.66 7.52 -9.65
N THR A 162 3.87 7.79 -8.62
CA THR A 162 3.60 9.13 -8.09
C THR A 162 3.78 9.08 -6.57
N GLY A 163 4.30 10.12 -5.98
CA GLY A 163 4.43 10.20 -4.53
C GLY A 163 5.62 11.02 -4.07
N ASN A 164 5.84 11.02 -2.77
CA ASN A 164 7.04 11.58 -2.17
C ASN A 164 8.26 10.73 -2.55
N TYR A 165 9.39 11.36 -2.78
CA TYR A 165 10.56 10.68 -3.31
C TYR A 165 11.86 11.20 -2.70
N ILE A 166 12.87 10.36 -2.78
CA ILE A 166 14.28 10.78 -2.77
C ILE A 166 14.84 10.64 -4.18
N GLU A 167 15.82 11.47 -4.54
CA GLU A 167 16.54 11.36 -5.81
C GLU A 167 18.02 11.09 -5.56
N PHE A 168 18.53 10.05 -6.21
CA PHE A 168 19.94 9.68 -6.18
C PHE A 168 20.38 9.13 -7.52
N ALA A 169 21.58 9.51 -7.97
CA ALA A 169 22.15 9.12 -9.26
C ALA A 169 21.19 9.36 -10.46
N GLY A 170 20.40 10.43 -10.42
CA GLY A 170 19.44 10.79 -11.46
C GLY A 170 18.14 9.97 -11.45
N THR A 171 17.96 9.12 -10.44
CA THR A 171 16.75 8.29 -10.30
C THR A 171 15.90 8.76 -9.12
N LYS A 172 14.61 8.97 -9.37
CA LYS A 172 13.61 9.19 -8.32
C LYS A 172 13.17 7.85 -7.76
N MET A 173 13.24 7.72 -6.44
CA MET A 173 12.85 6.54 -5.67
C MET A 173 11.71 6.94 -4.75
N PHE A 174 10.53 6.38 -4.98
CA PHE A 174 9.32 6.73 -4.25
C PHE A 174 9.26 5.92 -2.96
N TYR A 175 9.33 6.62 -1.84
CA TYR A 175 9.28 5.97 -0.53
C TYR A 175 7.85 5.80 -0.03
N ASN A 176 7.64 4.77 0.78
CA ASN A 176 6.42 4.60 1.53
C ASN A 176 6.59 5.18 2.93
N ASP A 177 5.73 6.14 3.29
CA ASP A 177 5.71 6.82 4.57
C ASP A 177 4.45 6.43 5.33
N THR A 178 4.59 5.58 6.35
CA THR A 178 3.52 5.16 7.25
C THR A 178 3.57 5.88 8.58
N SER A 179 4.33 6.97 8.65
CA SER A 179 4.54 7.73 9.87
C SER A 179 3.29 8.53 10.26
N GLU A 180 2.96 8.47 11.55
CA GLU A 180 1.93 9.32 12.17
C GLU A 180 2.60 10.25 13.20
N ALA A 181 1.94 11.37 13.48
CA ALA A 181 2.44 12.28 14.53
C ALA A 181 2.66 11.51 15.86
N PRO A 182 3.77 11.74 16.57
CA PRO A 182 4.71 12.87 16.43
C PRO A 182 5.87 12.69 15.43
N ILE A 183 5.92 11.61 14.65
CA ILE A 183 6.97 11.37 13.66
C ILE A 183 6.82 12.40 12.53
N GLN A 184 7.90 13.07 12.19
CA GLN A 184 7.90 14.04 11.10
C GLN A 184 7.89 13.35 9.74
N PRO A 185 7.22 13.90 8.72
CA PRO A 185 7.31 13.36 7.37
C PRO A 185 8.73 13.52 6.80
N MET A 186 9.14 12.64 5.90
CA MET A 186 10.48 12.72 5.28
C MET A 186 10.70 14.04 4.53
N THR A 187 9.64 14.69 4.03
CA THR A 187 9.69 16.02 3.40
C THR A 187 10.19 17.14 4.33
N ALA A 188 10.19 16.94 5.65
CA ALA A 188 10.82 17.87 6.60
C ALA A 188 12.35 17.97 6.39
N LEU A 189 12.96 16.97 5.73
CA LEU A 189 14.37 16.96 5.35
C LEU A 189 14.58 17.39 3.90
N ALA A 190 13.64 18.08 3.26
CA ALA A 190 13.72 18.46 1.86
C ALA A 190 15.04 19.14 1.49
N GLY A 191 15.57 18.80 0.31
CA GLY A 191 16.87 19.25 -0.18
C GLY A 191 17.96 18.18 -0.11
N GLU A 192 19.22 18.60 -0.31
CA GLU A 192 20.37 17.69 -0.30
C GLU A 192 20.69 17.22 1.12
N GLN A 193 20.75 15.89 1.31
CA GLN A 193 21.07 15.22 2.55
C GLN A 193 22.18 14.20 2.35
N ARG A 194 23.06 14.05 3.36
CA ARG A 194 23.98 12.92 3.41
C ARG A 194 23.22 11.66 3.82
N PHE A 195 23.64 10.52 3.31
CA PHE A 195 23.14 9.23 3.77
C PHE A 195 24.27 8.25 4.07
N VAL A 196 23.95 7.30 4.94
CA VAL A 196 24.75 6.11 5.24
C VAL A 196 23.86 4.90 5.17
N TYR A 197 24.12 4.02 4.23
CA TYR A 197 23.39 2.77 4.07
C TYR A 197 24.23 1.60 4.58
N VAL A 198 23.93 1.08 5.77
CA VAL A 198 24.56 -0.14 6.28
C VAL A 198 23.96 -1.37 5.60
N ASP A 199 24.78 -2.22 5.00
CA ASP A 199 24.32 -3.45 4.34
C ASP A 199 24.03 -4.55 5.35
N ALA A 200 23.22 -4.21 6.34
CA ALA A 200 22.86 -5.03 7.48
C ALA A 200 21.44 -4.68 7.95
N VAL A 201 20.95 -5.32 9.00
CA VAL A 201 19.57 -5.19 9.46
C VAL A 201 19.32 -3.99 10.39
N GLY A 202 20.35 -3.22 10.74
CA GLY A 202 20.23 -2.02 11.58
C GLY A 202 20.26 -2.32 13.07
N ASN A 203 21.05 -3.28 13.52
CA ASN A 203 21.44 -3.41 14.92
C ASN A 203 22.32 -2.22 15.36
N PRO A 204 22.47 -1.96 16.66
CA PRO A 204 23.35 -0.89 17.14
C PRO A 204 24.79 -0.98 16.62
N GLU A 205 25.36 -2.18 16.57
CA GLU A 205 26.71 -2.45 16.05
C GLU A 205 26.83 -2.19 14.55
N ASP A 206 25.76 -2.43 13.77
CA ASP A 206 25.74 -2.16 12.33
C ASP A 206 25.92 -0.65 12.07
N PHE A 207 25.17 0.19 12.79
CA PHE A 207 25.28 1.64 12.70
C PHE A 207 26.57 2.19 13.31
N ALA A 208 27.05 1.57 14.39
CA ALA A 208 28.31 1.97 15.03
C ALA A 208 29.54 1.80 14.09
N ALA A 209 29.46 0.87 13.13
CA ALA A 209 30.52 0.67 12.14
C ALA A 209 30.74 1.92 11.26
N ALA A 210 29.69 2.68 10.96
CA ALA A 210 29.80 3.92 10.20
C ALA A 210 30.31 5.14 11.03
N GLY A 211 30.31 5.01 12.35
CA GLY A 211 30.85 6.01 13.26
C GLY A 211 30.27 7.42 13.07
N ASP A 212 31.14 8.42 13.02
CA ASP A 212 30.73 9.82 12.88
C ASP A 212 30.10 10.17 11.53
N GLU A 213 30.24 9.33 10.50
CA GLU A 213 29.62 9.58 9.19
C GLU A 213 28.08 9.53 9.28
N LEU A 214 27.54 8.78 10.23
CA LEU A 214 26.10 8.66 10.43
C LEU A 214 25.49 9.87 11.13
N LYS A 215 26.27 10.60 11.93
CA LYS A 215 25.78 11.76 12.67
C LYS A 215 25.29 12.86 11.71
N GLY A 216 24.03 13.23 11.83
CA GLY A 216 23.39 14.21 10.96
C GLY A 216 23.21 13.74 9.51
N ALA A 217 23.21 12.43 9.26
CA ALA A 217 22.91 11.82 7.97
C ALA A 217 21.59 11.04 8.07
N ILE A 218 20.99 10.71 6.93
CA ILE A 218 19.90 9.75 6.84
C ILE A 218 20.51 8.34 6.95
N ALA A 219 20.07 7.56 7.92
CA ALA A 219 20.45 6.17 8.07
C ALA A 219 19.61 5.30 7.12
N MET A 220 20.25 4.32 6.47
CA MET A 220 19.56 3.29 5.71
C MET A 220 20.00 1.91 6.21
N CYS A 221 19.07 0.95 6.24
CA CYS A 221 19.37 -0.45 6.57
C CYS A 221 18.40 -1.39 5.85
N ASN A 222 18.73 -2.69 5.81
CA ASN A 222 17.89 -3.69 5.18
C ASN A 222 16.74 -4.12 6.12
N ARG A 223 15.59 -4.47 5.54
CA ARG A 223 14.59 -5.29 6.21
C ARG A 223 15.24 -6.62 6.63
N GLY A 224 14.80 -7.22 7.75
CA GLY A 224 15.34 -8.50 8.22
C GLY A 224 14.86 -8.86 9.63
N SER A 225 15.69 -9.53 10.41
CA SER A 225 15.33 -10.24 11.64
C SER A 225 14.89 -9.39 12.83
N ILE A 226 15.18 -8.08 12.86
CA ILE A 226 14.69 -7.19 13.93
C ILE A 226 13.48 -6.38 13.46
N ASN A 227 12.61 -6.00 14.39
CA ASN A 227 11.41 -5.24 14.06
C ASN A 227 11.74 -3.82 13.59
N PHE A 228 10.80 -3.20 12.89
CA PHE A 228 11.01 -1.86 12.32
C PHE A 228 11.30 -0.81 13.39
N THR A 229 10.56 -0.82 14.48
CA THR A 229 10.74 0.10 15.61
C THR A 229 12.16 0.09 16.16
N ALA A 230 12.75 -1.09 16.34
CA ALA A 230 14.14 -1.22 16.79
C ALA A 230 15.13 -0.59 15.79
N LYS A 231 14.93 -0.80 14.48
CA LYS A 231 15.78 -0.18 13.44
C LYS A 231 15.76 1.34 13.54
N GLY A 232 14.58 1.94 13.61
CA GLY A 232 14.42 3.39 13.75
C GLY A 232 15.06 3.94 15.02
N ASN A 233 14.78 3.31 16.16
CA ASN A 233 15.36 3.72 17.45
C ASN A 233 16.88 3.60 17.46
N ASN A 234 17.46 2.52 16.90
CA ASN A 234 18.90 2.33 16.83
C ASN A 234 19.56 3.38 15.92
N ALA A 235 18.94 3.71 14.78
CA ALA A 235 19.43 4.76 13.87
C ALA A 235 19.47 6.14 14.55
N VAL A 236 18.40 6.52 15.22
CA VAL A 236 18.32 7.79 15.96
C VAL A 236 19.33 7.83 17.11
N ALA A 237 19.47 6.73 17.85
CA ALA A 237 20.48 6.62 18.93
C ALA A 237 21.93 6.77 18.38
N ALA A 238 22.17 6.36 17.15
CA ALA A 238 23.45 6.56 16.48
C ALA A 238 23.63 7.97 15.86
N GLY A 239 22.65 8.86 15.98
CA GLY A 239 22.71 10.26 15.57
C GLY A 239 22.14 10.54 14.17
N ALA A 240 21.38 9.63 13.58
CA ALA A 240 20.70 9.84 12.32
C ALA A 240 19.57 10.88 12.45
N ILE A 241 19.36 11.67 11.37
CA ILE A 241 18.26 12.66 11.28
C ILE A 241 17.01 12.12 10.62
N GLY A 242 17.06 10.92 10.06
CA GLY A 242 15.97 10.18 9.45
C GLY A 242 16.41 8.74 9.21
N THR A 243 15.46 7.85 8.98
CA THR A 243 15.74 6.43 8.74
C THR A 243 14.97 5.93 7.52
N ILE A 244 15.64 5.15 6.69
CA ILE A 244 15.05 4.47 5.54
C ILE A 244 15.30 2.96 5.66
N VAL A 245 14.25 2.17 5.61
CA VAL A 245 14.37 0.70 5.55
C VAL A 245 14.18 0.24 4.11
N VAL A 246 15.16 -0.46 3.59
CA VAL A 246 15.12 -1.04 2.26
C VAL A 246 14.53 -2.45 2.34
N ASN A 247 13.54 -2.75 1.49
CA ASN A 247 12.92 -4.06 1.43
C ASN A 247 13.93 -5.15 1.01
N ASN A 248 13.70 -6.38 1.43
CA ASN A 248 14.48 -7.56 1.06
C ASN A 248 13.74 -8.50 0.09
N ALA A 249 12.55 -8.09 -0.35
CA ALA A 249 11.72 -8.76 -1.33
C ALA A 249 11.11 -7.73 -2.30
N ALA A 250 10.49 -8.17 -3.39
CA ALA A 250 9.77 -7.30 -4.29
C ALA A 250 8.60 -6.58 -3.58
N GLY A 251 8.23 -5.40 -4.08
CA GLY A 251 7.14 -4.58 -3.55
C GLY A 251 7.54 -3.62 -2.43
N THR A 252 6.54 -2.93 -1.89
CA THR A 252 6.67 -1.93 -0.83
C THR A 252 6.53 -2.56 0.55
N ILE A 253 6.87 -1.81 1.60
CA ILE A 253 6.69 -2.23 2.99
C ILE A 253 5.75 -1.25 3.69
N ASN A 254 4.73 -1.76 4.34
CA ASN A 254 3.98 -1.02 5.36
C ASN A 254 4.63 -1.31 6.72
N MET A 255 5.34 -0.31 7.25
CA MET A 255 6.04 -0.48 8.52
C MET A 255 5.12 -0.09 9.68
N SER A 256 5.06 -0.93 10.73
CA SER A 256 4.54 -0.49 12.01
C SER A 256 5.55 0.42 12.69
N THR A 257 5.08 1.56 13.16
CA THR A 257 5.86 2.52 13.94
C THR A 257 5.54 2.47 15.43
N ASP A 258 4.72 1.49 15.86
CA ASP A 258 4.37 1.29 17.27
C ASP A 258 5.62 1.05 18.12
N GLY A 259 5.81 1.91 19.14
CA GLY A 259 6.98 1.87 20.02
C GLY A 259 8.22 2.57 19.43
N TYR A 260 8.14 3.24 18.28
CA TYR A 260 9.17 4.17 17.85
C TYR A 260 9.13 5.41 18.75
N THR A 261 10.24 5.73 19.38
CA THR A 261 10.32 6.82 20.38
C THR A 261 10.89 8.12 19.81
N GLY A 262 11.40 8.07 18.59
CA GLY A 262 11.92 9.23 17.87
C GLY A 262 10.82 10.06 17.20
N THR A 263 11.16 11.27 16.82
CA THR A 263 10.34 12.13 15.96
C THR A 263 10.94 12.30 14.56
N ALA A 264 12.13 11.73 14.33
CA ALA A 264 12.81 11.79 13.04
C ALA A 264 12.03 11.01 11.97
N PRO A 265 12.03 11.47 10.71
CA PRO A 265 11.37 10.79 9.61
C PRO A 265 11.76 9.31 9.48
N TYR A 266 10.78 8.46 9.19
CA TYR A 266 10.96 7.02 9.13
C TYR A 266 10.16 6.41 8.00
N VAL A 267 10.83 6.03 6.90
CA VAL A 267 10.19 5.58 5.65
C VAL A 267 10.83 4.30 5.11
N SER A 268 10.22 3.71 4.08
CA SER A 268 10.77 2.54 3.41
C SER A 268 10.96 2.75 1.90
N LEU A 269 11.90 1.99 1.33
CA LEU A 269 12.18 1.88 -0.10
C LEU A 269 12.04 0.43 -0.57
N THR A 270 11.89 0.24 -1.87
CA THR A 270 11.87 -1.08 -2.49
C THR A 270 13.27 -1.71 -2.52
N LEU A 271 13.33 -3.03 -2.74
CA LEU A 271 14.59 -3.74 -2.97
C LEU A 271 15.36 -3.17 -4.17
N ALA A 272 14.64 -2.87 -5.26
CA ALA A 272 15.24 -2.33 -6.49
C ALA A 272 15.91 -0.97 -6.23
N ASP A 273 15.27 -0.07 -5.47
CA ASP A 273 15.85 1.22 -5.09
C ASP A 273 17.14 1.03 -4.29
N GLY A 274 17.12 0.11 -3.33
CA GLY A 274 18.32 -0.21 -2.55
C GLY A 274 19.47 -0.75 -3.40
N GLN A 275 19.19 -1.52 -4.43
CA GLN A 275 20.19 -2.01 -5.38
C GLN A 275 20.80 -0.86 -6.20
N ILE A 276 19.98 0.10 -6.65
CA ILE A 276 20.45 1.31 -7.34
C ILE A 276 21.37 2.12 -6.43
N ILE A 277 21.00 2.31 -5.17
CA ILE A 277 21.83 3.03 -4.20
C ILE A 277 23.18 2.34 -4.02
N LYS A 278 23.19 1.03 -3.78
CA LYS A 278 24.44 0.24 -3.61
C LYS A 278 25.35 0.27 -4.85
N ALA A 279 24.74 0.27 -6.04
CA ALA A 279 25.47 0.29 -7.30
C ALA A 279 26.18 1.62 -7.59
N ASN A 280 25.67 2.74 -7.05
CA ASN A 280 26.11 4.10 -7.41
C ASN A 280 26.73 4.88 -6.24
N ALA A 281 26.65 4.40 -5.00
CA ALA A 281 27.22 5.03 -3.83
C ALA A 281 28.67 4.59 -3.56
N GLU A 282 29.40 5.38 -2.79
CA GLU A 282 30.75 5.03 -2.34
C GLU A 282 30.67 3.89 -1.31
N LYS A 283 31.27 2.74 -1.64
CA LYS A 283 31.33 1.58 -0.75
C LYS A 283 32.47 1.73 0.25
N LYS A 284 32.18 1.48 1.53
CA LYS A 284 33.12 1.44 2.65
C LYS A 284 32.94 0.17 3.46
N GLU A 285 33.95 -0.14 4.28
CA GLU A 285 33.90 -1.28 5.20
C GLU A 285 34.60 -0.93 6.51
N ALA A 286 33.94 -1.22 7.62
CA ALA A 286 34.52 -1.10 8.95
C ALA A 286 33.93 -2.13 9.89
N ASN A 287 34.75 -2.69 10.78
CA ASN A 287 34.36 -3.69 11.78
C ASN A 287 33.59 -4.90 11.18
N GLY A 288 33.91 -5.29 9.93
CA GLY A 288 33.24 -6.38 9.24
C GLY A 288 31.84 -6.02 8.67
N VAL A 289 31.43 -4.76 8.75
CA VAL A 289 30.17 -4.26 8.17
C VAL A 289 30.48 -3.47 6.90
N THR A 290 29.84 -3.85 5.81
CA THR A 290 29.83 -3.06 4.57
C THR A 290 28.78 -1.97 4.69
N TYR A 291 29.13 -0.75 4.30
CA TYR A 291 28.18 0.35 4.20
C TYR A 291 28.50 1.25 3.00
N TYR A 292 27.49 2.03 2.60
CA TYR A 292 27.55 2.92 1.44
C TYR A 292 27.24 4.33 1.87
N VAL A 293 27.98 5.29 1.32
CA VAL A 293 27.80 6.71 1.67
C VAL A 293 27.59 7.54 0.41
N GLY A 294 26.89 8.65 0.55
CA GLY A 294 26.63 9.57 -0.53
C GLY A 294 25.75 10.74 -0.11
N LYS A 295 25.28 11.45 -1.10
CA LYS A 295 24.30 12.53 -0.95
C LYS A 295 23.12 12.24 -1.85
N LEU A 296 21.92 12.42 -1.33
CA LEU A 296 20.66 12.31 -2.04
C LEU A 296 19.87 13.61 -1.87
N THR A 297 18.89 13.81 -2.72
CA THR A 297 17.93 14.91 -2.56
C THR A 297 16.59 14.36 -2.09
N VAL A 298 16.07 14.90 -1.00
CA VAL A 298 14.69 14.66 -0.56
C VAL A 298 13.78 15.65 -1.27
N GLY A 299 12.76 15.16 -1.97
CA GLY A 299 11.77 16.00 -2.64
C GLY A 299 10.94 16.80 -1.63
N ALA A 300 10.76 18.10 -1.88
CA ALA A 300 9.91 18.97 -1.05
C ALA A 300 8.41 18.78 -1.32
N LYS A 301 8.08 18.19 -2.46
CA LYS A 301 6.71 17.94 -2.94
C LYS A 301 6.68 16.59 -3.65
N PRO A 302 5.52 15.95 -3.75
CA PRO A 302 5.35 14.75 -4.55
C PRO A 302 5.85 14.95 -5.99
N GLY A 303 6.40 13.91 -6.56
CA GLY A 303 6.84 13.87 -7.95
C GLY A 303 6.11 12.79 -8.72
N VAL A 304 6.15 12.91 -10.02
CA VAL A 304 5.70 11.88 -10.95
C VAL A 304 6.93 11.28 -11.61
N ASN A 305 6.96 9.96 -11.70
CA ASN A 305 7.87 9.24 -12.59
C ASN A 305 7.08 8.79 -13.80
N VAL A 306 7.48 9.25 -14.97
CA VAL A 306 6.78 8.90 -16.20
C VAL A 306 7.21 7.51 -16.61
N GLN A 307 6.24 6.62 -16.64
CA GLN A 307 6.25 5.31 -17.30
C GLN A 307 7.53 4.47 -17.12
N THR A 308 7.47 3.57 -16.15
CA THR A 308 8.53 2.59 -15.86
C THR A 308 8.36 1.30 -16.67
N ALA A 309 7.22 1.10 -17.33
CA ALA A 309 6.92 -0.05 -18.16
C ALA A 309 6.08 0.36 -19.37
N ASP A 310 6.26 -0.34 -20.49
CA ASP A 310 5.54 -0.07 -21.74
C ASP A 310 4.10 -0.63 -21.74
N TYR A 311 3.78 -1.48 -20.77
CA TYR A 311 2.48 -2.14 -20.63
C TYR A 311 2.19 -2.50 -19.17
N TYR A 312 0.90 -2.68 -18.87
CA TYR A 312 0.47 -3.19 -17.59
C TYR A 312 0.82 -4.67 -17.45
N THR A 313 1.32 -5.05 -16.27
CA THR A 313 1.51 -6.44 -15.87
C THR A 313 0.59 -6.79 -14.71
N MET A 314 0.13 -8.02 -14.64
CA MET A 314 -0.64 -8.47 -13.46
C MET A 314 0.21 -8.29 -12.21
N SER A 315 -0.40 -7.75 -11.17
CA SER A 315 0.27 -7.66 -9.86
C SER A 315 0.49 -9.07 -9.30
N ASP A 316 1.69 -9.35 -8.81
CA ASP A 316 2.05 -10.67 -8.26
C ASP A 316 1.13 -11.11 -7.12
N PHE A 317 0.61 -10.14 -6.36
CA PHE A 317 -0.34 -10.40 -5.28
C PHE A 317 -1.77 -10.63 -5.75
N SER A 318 -2.15 -10.27 -7.00
CA SER A 318 -3.55 -10.37 -7.44
C SER A 318 -4.04 -11.80 -7.39
N SER A 319 -5.13 -12.01 -6.64
CA SER A 319 -5.80 -13.30 -6.64
C SER A 319 -6.42 -13.57 -8.01
N TRP A 320 -6.42 -14.83 -8.40
CA TRP A 320 -6.93 -15.28 -9.70
C TRP A 320 -7.39 -16.74 -9.64
N GLY A 321 -7.89 -17.21 -10.76
CA GLY A 321 -8.26 -18.61 -10.90
C GLY A 321 -9.77 -18.84 -10.92
N ILE A 322 -10.11 -20.07 -11.14
CA ILE A 322 -11.49 -20.54 -11.30
C ILE A 322 -11.98 -21.04 -9.97
N PRO A 323 -13.06 -20.46 -9.40
CA PRO A 323 -13.68 -21.00 -8.19
C PRO A 323 -14.22 -22.41 -8.43
N GLY A 324 -14.61 -23.11 -7.37
CA GLY A 324 -15.08 -24.50 -7.45
C GLY A 324 -16.27 -24.75 -8.40
N SER A 325 -17.01 -23.70 -8.79
CA SER A 325 -18.08 -23.74 -9.81
C SER A 325 -17.57 -23.75 -11.25
N LEU A 326 -16.29 -23.57 -11.50
CA LEU A 326 -15.67 -23.37 -12.82
C LEU A 326 -16.12 -22.08 -13.55
N GLU A 327 -16.67 -21.12 -12.82
CA GLU A 327 -16.98 -19.80 -13.35
C GLU A 327 -15.70 -18.98 -13.51
N LEU A 328 -15.63 -18.16 -14.57
CA LEU A 328 -14.50 -17.27 -14.77
C LEU A 328 -14.52 -16.13 -13.75
N LYS A 329 -13.48 -16.05 -12.95
CA LYS A 329 -13.23 -15.01 -11.95
C LYS A 329 -11.72 -14.68 -11.90
N PRO A 330 -11.32 -13.42 -11.66
CA PRO A 330 -12.13 -12.17 -11.69
C PRO A 330 -12.61 -11.83 -13.10
N GLU A 331 -13.64 -10.98 -13.22
CA GLU A 331 -14.22 -10.60 -14.51
C GLU A 331 -13.43 -9.51 -15.21
N ILE A 332 -12.90 -8.57 -14.46
CA ILE A 332 -12.12 -7.44 -15.01
C ILE A 332 -10.89 -7.17 -14.15
N THR A 333 -10.00 -6.36 -14.70
CA THR A 333 -8.76 -5.95 -14.04
C THR A 333 -8.62 -4.44 -14.10
N ALA A 334 -8.13 -3.85 -13.03
CA ALA A 334 -7.85 -2.42 -12.92
C ALA A 334 -6.47 -2.17 -12.30
N PRO A 335 -5.86 -0.98 -12.48
CA PRO A 335 -4.65 -0.62 -11.76
C PRO A 335 -4.85 -0.67 -10.24
N GLY A 336 -4.07 -1.51 -9.57
CA GLY A 336 -4.12 -1.71 -8.11
C GLY A 336 -2.74 -1.84 -7.47
N GLY A 337 -1.68 -1.97 -8.27
CA GLY A 337 -0.30 -1.98 -7.80
C GLY A 337 0.31 -0.58 -7.80
N ASN A 338 0.85 -0.15 -6.67
CA ASN A 338 1.51 1.14 -6.49
C ASN A 338 0.61 2.35 -6.84
N ILE A 339 -0.54 2.44 -6.19
CA ILE A 339 -1.53 3.49 -6.39
C ILE A 339 -1.38 4.58 -5.34
N TYR A 340 -1.21 5.83 -5.79
CA TYR A 340 -1.07 7.01 -4.96
C TYR A 340 -2.43 7.64 -4.67
N SER A 341 -2.82 7.72 -3.40
CA SER A 341 -4.10 8.27 -2.97
C SER A 341 -4.07 8.76 -1.52
N LEU A 342 -5.21 9.11 -0.98
CA LEU A 342 -5.38 9.74 0.33
C LEU A 342 -4.85 8.87 1.48
N GLN A 343 -4.29 9.54 2.48
CA GLN A 343 -3.94 9.00 3.78
C GLN A 343 -4.86 9.56 4.86
N ASN A 344 -5.18 8.77 5.86
CA ASN A 344 -6.00 9.22 6.99
C ASN A 344 -5.27 10.31 7.79
N GLY A 345 -6.00 11.32 8.22
CA GLY A 345 -5.43 12.45 8.97
C GLY A 345 -4.78 13.54 8.11
N GLY A 346 -4.88 13.43 6.79
CA GLY A 346 -4.35 14.39 5.81
C GLY A 346 -3.00 13.95 5.25
N GLY A 347 -2.87 13.98 3.95
CA GLY A 347 -1.70 13.52 3.22
C GLY A 347 -2.05 12.47 2.19
N TYR A 348 -1.01 11.87 1.61
CA TYR A 348 -1.13 10.93 0.51
C TYR A 348 -0.06 9.86 0.64
N GLN A 349 -0.38 8.64 0.19
CA GLN A 349 0.54 7.52 0.21
C GLN A 349 0.28 6.56 -0.95
N ASN A 350 1.26 5.69 -1.21
CA ASN A 350 1.09 4.59 -2.14
C ASN A 350 0.62 3.33 -1.39
N MET A 351 -0.39 2.67 -1.93
CA MET A 351 -0.81 1.34 -1.51
C MET A 351 -0.93 0.41 -2.71
N SER A 352 -0.87 -0.89 -2.44
CA SER A 352 -1.08 -1.93 -3.45
C SER A 352 -2.12 -2.93 -2.97
N GLY A 353 -3.05 -3.29 -3.86
CA GLY A 353 -4.09 -4.26 -3.57
C GLY A 353 -5.14 -4.30 -4.67
N THR A 354 -5.88 -5.41 -4.75
CA THR A 354 -7.09 -5.51 -5.59
C THR A 354 -8.22 -4.59 -5.10
N SER A 355 -8.04 -4.03 -3.93
CA SER A 355 -8.94 -3.04 -3.32
C SER A 355 -9.03 -1.74 -4.09
#